data_86080fa93d20f1245dd30ec12584b686
#
_entry.id   86080fa93d20f1245dd30ec12584b686
#
_cell.length_a   1.000
_cell.length_b   1.000
_cell.length_c   1.000
_cell.angle_alpha   90.00
_cell.angle_beta   90.00
_cell.angle_gamma   90.00
#
_symmetry.space_group_name_H-M   'P 1'
#
loop_
_entity.id
_entity.type
_entity.pdbx_description
1 polymer ?
#
loop_
_entity_poly.entity_id
_entity_poly.type
_entity_poly.pdbx_seq_one_letter_code
_entity_poly.pdbx_strand_id
1 'polypeptide(L)'
;GINPDTAMVYTQRSAGGEIDRVNPYLLKLMKEKGVYTQKHVEEVRDAMGSVQGVSWLSDDEKAVFKTAFEIDQHVILRLASTRGNYLDQWASLNLFFAAGEKESYVNSVHKQAFLDPNILALYYVYSMAGIQASNDRNECTACQ
;
A
#
# COMPACT_ATOMS: atom_id res chain seq x y z
N GLY A 1 4.40 6.96 11.95
CA GLY A 1 3.34 5.94 11.81
C GLY A 1 3.89 4.62 11.29
N ILE A 2 3.10 3.58 11.40
CA ILE A 2 3.40 2.26 10.83
C ILE A 2 2.38 2.03 9.72
N ASN A 3 2.84 2.01 8.46
CA ASN A 3 1.98 1.83 7.31
C ASN A 3 2.41 0.58 6.53
N PRO A 4 1.46 -0.14 5.90
CA PRO A 4 1.80 -1.16 4.91
C PRO A 4 2.49 -0.53 3.69
N ASP A 5 3.24 -1.34 2.95
CA ASP A 5 3.82 -0.91 1.69
C ASP A 5 2.73 -0.62 0.65
N THR A 6 2.85 0.49 -0.06
CA THR A 6 1.90 0.88 -1.10
C THR A 6 2.12 0.14 -2.42
N ALA A 7 3.31 -0.41 -2.63
CA ALA A 7 3.69 -1.19 -3.80
C ALA A 7 4.81 -2.16 -3.44
N MET A 8 4.76 -3.39 -3.94
CA MET A 8 5.82 -4.39 -3.75
C MET A 8 6.99 -4.18 -4.71
N VAL A 9 6.74 -3.55 -5.85
CA VAL A 9 7.75 -3.06 -6.80
C VAL A 9 7.35 -1.66 -7.24
N TYR A 10 8.32 -0.74 -7.24
CA TYR A 10 8.12 0.64 -7.70
C TYR A 10 9.40 1.21 -8.30
N THR A 11 9.27 2.14 -9.24
CA THR A 11 10.42 2.84 -9.81
C THR A 11 10.76 4.07 -8.98
N GLN A 12 11.95 4.09 -8.41
CA GLN A 12 12.51 5.26 -7.75
C GLN A 12 13.23 6.13 -8.78
N ARG A 13 12.77 7.37 -8.93
CA ARG A 13 13.43 8.39 -9.76
C ARG A 13 14.37 9.25 -8.92
N SER A 14 15.58 9.45 -9.42
CA SER A 14 16.58 10.32 -8.82
C SER A 14 17.32 11.11 -9.90
N ALA A 15 18.12 12.10 -9.51
CA ALA A 15 18.98 12.83 -10.45
C ALA A 15 19.98 11.93 -11.21
N GLY A 16 20.29 10.75 -10.65
CA GLY A 16 21.18 9.75 -11.25
C GLY A 16 20.49 8.71 -12.14
N GLY A 17 19.15 8.80 -12.32
CA GLY A 17 18.39 7.86 -13.13
C GLY A 17 17.23 7.21 -12.40
N GLU A 18 16.65 6.20 -13.05
CA GLU A 18 15.52 5.42 -12.54
C GLU A 18 16.02 4.03 -12.11
N ILE A 19 15.57 3.57 -10.94
CA ILE A 19 15.91 2.26 -10.39
C ILE A 19 14.63 1.60 -9.89
N ASP A 20 14.36 0.36 -10.32
CA ASP A 20 13.28 -0.44 -9.77
C ASP A 20 13.66 -0.94 -8.37
N ARG A 21 12.80 -0.62 -7.41
CA ARG A 21 12.90 -1.09 -6.03
C ARG A 21 11.92 -2.23 -5.81
N VAL A 22 12.42 -3.35 -5.32
CA VAL A 22 11.62 -4.53 -4.98
C VAL A 22 11.59 -4.66 -3.46
N ASN A 23 10.41 -4.94 -2.90
CA ASN A 23 10.30 -5.27 -1.48
C ASN A 23 11.29 -6.39 -1.13
N PRO A 24 12.14 -6.24 -0.09
CA PRO A 24 13.24 -7.17 0.18
C PRO A 24 12.76 -8.59 0.50
N TYR A 25 11.59 -8.75 1.11
CA TYR A 25 11.03 -10.06 1.42
C TYR A 25 10.47 -10.74 0.16
N LEU A 26 9.83 -9.98 -0.72
CA LEU A 26 9.40 -10.48 -2.04
C LEU A 26 10.62 -10.87 -2.87
N LEU A 27 11.66 -10.05 -2.91
CA LEU A 27 12.91 -10.35 -3.61
C LEU A 27 13.54 -11.66 -3.11
N LYS A 28 13.57 -11.87 -1.80
CA LYS A 28 14.07 -13.11 -1.20
C LYS A 28 13.25 -14.31 -1.69
N LEU A 29 11.92 -14.24 -1.60
CA LEU A 29 11.03 -15.30 -2.07
C LEU A 29 11.20 -15.59 -3.56
N MET A 30 11.29 -14.54 -4.41
CA MET A 30 11.52 -14.70 -5.85
C MET A 30 12.83 -15.44 -6.16
N LYS A 31 13.89 -15.16 -5.40
CA LYS A 31 15.19 -15.85 -5.54
C LYS A 31 15.10 -17.30 -5.09
N GLU A 32 14.45 -17.58 -3.95
CA GLU A 32 14.26 -18.95 -3.43
C GLU A 32 13.45 -19.82 -4.40
N LYS A 33 12.47 -19.24 -5.08
CA LYS A 33 11.65 -19.91 -6.09
C LYS A 33 12.30 -19.97 -7.48
N GLY A 34 13.44 -19.30 -7.69
CA GLY A 34 14.10 -19.22 -9.01
C GLY A 34 13.32 -18.42 -10.05
N VAL A 35 12.41 -17.54 -9.62
CA VAL A 35 11.55 -16.71 -10.50
C VAL A 35 11.99 -15.24 -10.56
N TYR A 36 13.12 -14.89 -9.98
CA TYR A 36 13.65 -13.53 -10.04
C TYR A 36 14.19 -13.22 -11.44
N THR A 37 13.36 -12.63 -12.27
CA THR A 37 13.68 -12.18 -13.62
C THR A 37 13.21 -10.76 -13.83
N GLN A 38 13.82 -10.02 -14.74
CA GLN A 38 13.40 -8.67 -15.10
C GLN A 38 11.92 -8.63 -15.53
N LYS A 39 11.48 -9.65 -16.30
CA LYS A 39 10.09 -9.78 -16.74
C LYS A 39 9.10 -9.82 -15.56
N HIS A 40 9.40 -10.62 -14.53
CA HIS A 40 8.50 -10.71 -13.36
C HIS A 40 8.54 -9.45 -12.50
N VAL A 41 9.66 -8.74 -12.43
CA VAL A 41 9.75 -7.44 -11.76
C VAL A 41 8.89 -6.41 -12.50
N GLU A 42 8.98 -6.36 -13.83
CA GLU A 42 8.15 -5.49 -14.67
C GLU A 42 6.66 -5.83 -14.56
N GLU A 43 6.30 -7.11 -14.56
CA GLU A 43 4.92 -7.57 -14.38
C GLU A 43 4.29 -6.99 -13.10
N VAL A 44 5.00 -7.04 -11.98
CA VAL A 44 4.51 -6.48 -10.71
C VAL A 44 4.50 -4.95 -10.75
N ARG A 45 5.55 -4.32 -11.30
CA ARG A 45 5.62 -2.86 -11.43
C ARG A 45 4.45 -2.32 -12.27
N ASP A 46 4.18 -2.94 -13.42
CA ASP A 46 3.13 -2.52 -14.36
C ASP A 46 1.72 -2.77 -13.79
N ALA A 47 1.60 -3.72 -12.85
CA ALA A 47 0.40 -3.92 -12.01
C ALA A 47 0.34 -2.96 -10.80
N MET A 48 0.99 -1.78 -10.86
CA MET A 48 1.05 -0.79 -9.78
C MET A 48 1.64 -1.33 -8.48
N GLY A 49 2.55 -2.29 -8.57
CA GLY A 49 3.22 -2.94 -7.45
C GLY A 49 2.42 -4.05 -6.78
N SER A 50 1.27 -4.44 -7.34
CA SER A 50 0.46 -5.56 -6.85
C SER A 50 1.00 -6.91 -7.35
N VAL A 51 1.01 -7.90 -6.46
CA VAL A 51 1.33 -9.30 -6.80
C VAL A 51 0.08 -10.17 -6.98
N GLN A 52 -1.12 -9.61 -6.87
CA GLN A 52 -2.34 -10.41 -6.87
C GLN A 52 -2.61 -11.11 -8.21
N GLY A 53 -2.18 -10.51 -9.32
CA GLY A 53 -2.37 -11.04 -10.68
C GLY A 53 -1.32 -12.03 -11.15
N VAL A 54 -0.19 -12.19 -10.44
CA VAL A 54 0.92 -13.04 -10.91
C VAL A 54 0.61 -14.52 -10.76
N SER A 55 1.14 -15.35 -11.67
CA SER A 55 0.90 -16.80 -11.67
C SER A 55 1.95 -17.61 -10.88
N TRP A 56 3.10 -17.01 -10.60
CA TRP A 56 4.25 -17.67 -9.96
C TRP A 56 4.24 -17.63 -8.43
N LEU A 57 3.24 -16.98 -7.79
CA LEU A 57 2.98 -17.01 -6.36
C LEU A 57 1.71 -17.82 -6.06
N SER A 58 1.73 -18.55 -4.93
CA SER A 58 0.53 -19.17 -4.38
C SER A 58 -0.42 -18.13 -3.76
N ASP A 59 -1.66 -18.50 -3.51
CA ASP A 59 -2.65 -17.60 -2.90
C ASP A 59 -2.24 -17.18 -1.47
N ASP A 60 -1.61 -18.07 -0.71
CA ASP A 60 -1.08 -17.75 0.62
C ASP A 60 0.06 -16.73 0.54
N GLU A 61 0.98 -16.90 -0.42
CA GLU A 61 2.06 -15.94 -0.66
C GLU A 61 1.52 -14.57 -1.10
N LYS A 62 0.54 -14.55 -2.01
CA LYS A 62 -0.14 -13.31 -2.41
C LYS A 62 -0.83 -12.62 -1.24
N ALA A 63 -1.43 -13.36 -0.32
CA ALA A 63 -2.07 -12.81 0.86
C ALA A 63 -1.08 -12.10 1.80
N VAL A 64 0.19 -12.57 1.85
CA VAL A 64 1.26 -11.94 2.63
C VAL A 64 1.72 -10.61 1.99
N PHE A 65 1.79 -10.57 0.66
CA PHE A 65 2.31 -9.41 -0.09
C PHE A 65 1.21 -8.47 -0.61
N LYS A 66 0.12 -8.32 0.14
CA LYS A 66 -0.89 -7.30 -0.16
C LYS A 66 -0.33 -5.90 0.00
N THR A 67 -0.60 -5.04 -0.97
CA THR A 67 -0.32 -3.60 -0.86
C THR A 67 -1.29 -2.93 0.13
N ALA A 68 -0.96 -1.72 0.57
CA ALA A 68 -1.80 -0.93 1.47
C ALA A 68 -3.24 -0.76 0.93
N PHE A 69 -3.40 -0.66 -0.39
CA PHE A 69 -4.69 -0.51 -1.07
C PHE A 69 -5.51 -1.81 -1.15
N GLU A 70 -4.88 -2.95 -0.94
CA GLU A 70 -5.51 -4.29 -1.00
C GLU A 70 -5.86 -4.84 0.39
N ILE A 71 -5.39 -4.17 1.44
CA ILE A 71 -5.70 -4.50 2.82
C ILE A 71 -7.01 -3.83 3.22
N ASP A 72 -7.92 -4.58 3.87
CA ASP A 72 -9.11 -4.01 4.47
C ASP A 72 -8.74 -2.95 5.52
N GLN A 73 -9.19 -1.71 5.30
CA GLN A 73 -8.84 -0.58 6.16
C GLN A 73 -9.40 -0.71 7.57
N HIS A 74 -10.46 -1.48 7.76
CA HIS A 74 -10.95 -1.84 9.10
C HIS A 74 -9.90 -2.61 9.91
N VAL A 75 -9.06 -3.43 9.24
CA VAL A 75 -7.94 -4.13 9.89
C VAL A 75 -6.86 -3.13 10.33
N ILE A 76 -6.54 -2.17 9.46
CA ILE A 76 -5.56 -1.12 9.77
C ILE A 76 -6.01 -0.31 10.99
N LEU A 77 -7.30 0.06 11.06
CA LEU A 77 -7.86 0.75 12.22
C LEU A 77 -7.76 -0.08 13.49
N ARG A 78 -8.12 -1.37 13.45
CA ARG A 78 -8.01 -2.26 14.63
C ARG A 78 -6.58 -2.38 15.14
N LEU A 79 -5.60 -2.52 14.24
CA LEU A 79 -4.17 -2.55 14.61
C LEU A 79 -3.71 -1.22 15.20
N ALA A 80 -4.17 -0.09 14.66
CA ALA A 80 -3.85 1.24 15.19
C ALA A 80 -4.47 1.43 16.59
N SER A 81 -5.75 1.09 16.76
CA SER A 81 -6.45 1.15 18.04
C SER A 81 -5.75 0.31 19.11
N THR A 82 -5.38 -0.94 18.77
CA THR A 82 -4.65 -1.82 19.70
C THR A 82 -3.34 -1.18 20.16
N ARG A 83 -2.56 -0.58 19.23
CA ARG A 83 -1.32 0.13 19.57
C ARG A 83 -1.57 1.37 20.42
N GLY A 84 -2.66 2.09 20.17
CA GLY A 84 -3.03 3.31 20.87
C GLY A 84 -3.09 3.15 22.40
N ASN A 85 -3.44 1.95 22.89
CA ASN A 85 -3.47 1.65 24.32
C ASN A 85 -2.09 1.67 25.00
N TYR A 86 -1.00 1.65 24.21
CA TYR A 86 0.38 1.53 24.70
C TYR A 86 1.26 2.70 24.29
N LEU A 87 0.68 3.77 23.79
CA LEU A 87 1.39 4.95 23.32
C LEU A 87 1.04 6.17 24.18
N ASP A 88 2.05 6.92 24.60
CA ASP A 88 1.87 8.20 25.29
C ASP A 88 1.45 9.32 24.33
N GLN A 89 1.80 9.18 23.06
CA GLN A 89 1.41 10.09 21.97
C GLN A 89 0.81 9.31 20.81
N TRP A 90 -0.15 9.91 20.12
CA TRP A 90 -0.79 9.29 18.98
C TRP A 90 0.20 9.11 17.81
N ALA A 91 0.19 7.93 17.18
CA ALA A 91 0.90 7.67 15.94
C ALA A 91 0.04 8.11 14.74
N SER A 92 0.65 8.81 13.77
CA SER A 92 -0.02 9.17 12.53
C SER A 92 -0.61 7.93 11.85
N LEU A 93 -1.87 8.00 11.47
CA LEU A 93 -2.61 6.91 10.81
C LEU A 93 -3.06 7.35 9.43
N ASN A 94 -2.60 6.65 8.42
CA ASN A 94 -3.00 6.83 7.04
C ASN A 94 -4.01 5.75 6.63
N LEU A 95 -4.94 6.13 5.77
CA LEU A 95 -5.90 5.23 5.13
C LEU A 95 -5.62 5.18 3.62
N PHE A 96 -5.94 4.02 3.01
CA PHE A 96 -5.62 3.74 1.62
C PHE A 96 -6.84 3.11 0.93
N PHE A 97 -7.38 3.78 -0.08
CA PHE A 97 -8.56 3.30 -0.80
C PHE A 97 -8.23 3.06 -2.27
N ALA A 98 -8.69 1.93 -2.80
CA ALA A 98 -8.58 1.62 -4.22
C ALA A 98 -9.37 2.63 -5.07
N ALA A 99 -9.02 2.73 -6.35
CA ALA A 99 -9.82 3.53 -7.29
C ALA A 99 -11.24 2.94 -7.42
N GLY A 100 -12.25 3.80 -7.33
CA GLY A 100 -13.66 3.36 -7.42
C GLY A 100 -14.18 2.63 -6.20
N GLU A 101 -13.52 2.76 -5.04
CA GLU A 101 -13.99 2.18 -3.79
C GLU A 101 -15.41 2.68 -3.46
N LYS A 102 -16.23 1.81 -2.89
CA LYS A 102 -17.62 2.14 -2.55
C LYS A 102 -17.69 3.21 -1.46
N GLU A 103 -18.47 4.26 -1.66
CA GLU A 103 -18.66 5.33 -0.66
C GLU A 103 -19.13 4.78 0.69
N SER A 104 -19.99 3.76 0.68
CA SER A 104 -20.47 3.10 1.90
C SER A 104 -19.33 2.46 2.71
N TYR A 105 -18.34 1.86 2.05
CA TYR A 105 -17.15 1.30 2.67
C TYR A 105 -16.27 2.41 3.24
N VAL A 106 -15.95 3.43 2.44
CA VAL A 106 -15.16 4.60 2.89
C VAL A 106 -15.81 5.25 4.11
N ASN A 107 -17.14 5.44 4.07
CA ASN A 107 -17.90 5.99 5.20
C ASN A 107 -17.83 5.09 6.44
N SER A 108 -17.96 3.76 6.27
CA SER A 108 -17.90 2.81 7.39
C SER A 108 -16.54 2.82 8.08
N VAL A 109 -15.44 2.92 7.30
CA VAL A 109 -14.07 3.02 7.82
C VAL A 109 -13.88 4.31 8.63
N HIS A 110 -14.32 5.47 8.09
CA HIS A 110 -14.22 6.75 8.79
C HIS A 110 -15.07 6.75 10.05
N LYS A 111 -16.29 6.21 9.99
CA LYS A 111 -17.16 6.09 11.16
C LYS A 111 -16.51 5.25 12.26
N GLN A 112 -15.89 4.13 11.92
CA GLN A 112 -15.13 3.32 12.89
C GLN A 112 -14.01 4.14 13.51
N ALA A 113 -13.20 4.85 12.69
CA ALA A 113 -12.10 5.67 13.19
C ALA A 113 -12.58 6.75 14.18
N PHE A 114 -13.66 7.45 13.88
CA PHE A 114 -14.19 8.53 14.73
C PHE A 114 -14.87 8.04 16.00
N LEU A 115 -15.36 6.81 16.03
CA LEU A 115 -16.01 6.22 17.21
C LEU A 115 -15.03 5.44 18.11
N ASP A 116 -13.81 5.18 17.64
CA ASP A 116 -12.79 4.45 18.39
C ASP A 116 -12.01 5.41 19.31
N PRO A 117 -12.12 5.26 20.66
CA PRO A 117 -11.47 6.17 21.61
C PRO A 117 -9.93 6.10 21.58
N ASN A 118 -9.37 5.06 20.98
CA ASN A 118 -7.93 4.88 20.85
C ASN A 118 -7.39 5.41 19.51
N ILE A 119 -8.24 5.99 18.66
CA ILE A 119 -7.85 6.65 17.40
C ILE A 119 -8.09 8.15 17.54
N LEU A 120 -7.03 8.90 17.85
CA LEU A 120 -7.15 10.33 18.14
C LEU A 120 -7.20 11.19 16.88
N ALA A 121 -6.56 10.75 15.79
CA ALA A 121 -6.54 11.48 14.52
C ALA A 121 -6.22 10.57 13.32
N LEU A 122 -6.84 10.88 12.18
CA LEU A 122 -6.40 10.42 10.86
C LEU A 122 -5.45 11.47 10.28
N TYR A 123 -4.42 11.02 9.52
CA TYR A 123 -3.43 11.93 8.94
C TYR A 123 -3.67 12.12 7.44
N TYR A 124 -3.36 11.13 6.61
CA TYR A 124 -3.64 11.18 5.19
C TYR A 124 -4.65 10.11 4.77
N VAL A 125 -5.46 10.46 3.78
CA VAL A 125 -6.32 9.52 3.05
C VAL A 125 -5.83 9.47 1.60
N TYR A 126 -5.24 8.34 1.22
CA TYR A 126 -4.74 8.10 -0.11
C TYR A 126 -5.79 7.41 -0.96
N SER A 127 -5.92 7.82 -2.23
CA SER A 127 -6.75 7.15 -3.22
C SER A 127 -5.95 6.87 -4.49
N MET A 128 -6.05 5.66 -5.01
CA MET A 128 -5.43 5.30 -6.29
C MET A 128 -5.99 6.09 -7.48
N ALA A 129 -7.21 6.61 -7.40
CA ALA A 129 -7.79 7.46 -8.44
C ALA A 129 -6.94 8.71 -8.71
N GLY A 130 -6.36 9.31 -7.66
CA GLY A 130 -5.44 10.43 -7.78
C GLY A 130 -4.10 10.06 -8.42
N ILE A 131 -3.60 8.85 -8.14
CA ILE A 131 -2.34 8.33 -8.70
C ILE A 131 -2.48 8.06 -10.20
N GLN A 132 -3.60 7.47 -10.63
CA GLN A 132 -3.88 7.25 -12.05
C GLN A 132 -3.98 8.56 -12.83
N ALA A 133 -4.64 9.57 -12.28
CA ALA A 133 -4.77 10.88 -12.92
C ALA A 133 -3.41 11.61 -13.05
N SER A 134 -2.45 11.38 -12.14
CA SER A 134 -1.11 11.97 -12.23
C SER A 134 -0.22 11.28 -13.26
N ASN A 135 -0.38 9.96 -13.46
CA ASN A 135 0.35 9.22 -14.48
C ASN A 135 -0.07 9.63 -15.91
N ASP A 136 -1.36 9.92 -16.13
CA ASP A 136 -1.88 10.39 -17.42
C ASP A 136 -1.40 11.81 -17.78
N ARG A 137 -0.92 12.61 -16.83
CA ARG A 137 -0.50 14.01 -17.07
C ARG A 137 1.01 14.23 -17.09
N ASN A 138 1.83 13.20 -16.95
CA ASN A 138 3.30 13.32 -16.86
C ASN A 138 3.82 14.40 -15.84
N GLU A 139 3.00 14.81 -14.88
CA GLU A 139 3.35 15.79 -13.88
C GLU A 139 3.31 15.16 -12.48
N CYS A 140 4.46 15.16 -11.82
CA CYS A 140 4.59 14.73 -10.43
C CYS A 140 3.96 15.78 -9.51
N THR A 141 2.70 15.63 -9.13
CA THR A 141 2.04 16.47 -8.12
C THR A 141 2.29 16.02 -6.67
N ALA A 142 3.16 15.03 -6.45
CA ALA A 142 3.50 14.53 -5.12
C ALA A 142 4.65 15.30 -4.43
N CYS A 143 5.14 16.39 -5.03
CA CYS A 143 6.25 17.20 -4.51
C CYS A 143 5.82 18.66 -4.21
N GLN A 144 4.59 18.88 -3.71
CA GLN A 144 4.22 20.17 -3.11
C GLN A 144 3.87 19.98 -1.65
#